data_db19025f31e6905613fd9c420b4cc5f8
#
_entry.id   db19025f31e6905613fd9c420b4cc5f8
#
_cell.length_a   1.000
_cell.length_b   1.000
_cell.length_c   1.000
_cell.angle_alpha   90.00
_cell.angle_beta   90.00
_cell.angle_gamma   90.00
#
_symmetry.space_group_name_H-M   'P 1'
#
loop_
_entity.id
_entity.type
_entity.pdbx_description
1 polymer ?
#
loop_
_entity_poly.entity_id
_entity_poly.type
_entity_poly.pdbx_seq_one_letter_code
_entity_poly.pdbx_strand_id
1 'polypeptide(L)'
;MDTKKLRQKLLDLAIRGKLVPQDPNDEPASELLSRIHAEKLAMVERGELKPKDVKNDTVIYFGSDGLPYEKRADGKGEAKCVADEVPFELPQGWNWARLGVLGDWKSGATPKKSQKEYHEGGTIPWLLTGDLNDGHISAVPHKITELALQECSVRLNPVGSILVAMYGATIGKIGILDVPATTNQACCACIPFEISLTDWLFNWLLYYKPSFERLGLGGAQPNISRDIIVSQFIPIPPLAEQRRIVDALGKYLALIDGIERDRADLDGLIAQLKSKVLDLAVRGELVEHDPGDEPASELLARIRGEKLAMVGRGELKPKDVKGDTVIFAGSDGLRYEKPADGKGEAKCIEVEIPFEIPEGWSWARLGQLVATCGGKTPSKANEAFWEGGGVPWITSKDMKEPELFGSQIELTESGAAETNMVPAGSVLMVVRSGILRRLLPVAINRVETTINQDLKAMTPYDLGLSGWLLTCFNAWDKRIRNTYHKDGTTVDSIEFDAMLSMLLPIPPLAEQCRIVEAIKTAFNLTNL
;
A
#
# COMPACT_ATOMS: atom_id res chain seq x y z
N MET A 1 -13.46 -8.53 0.17
CA MET A 1 -14.55 -7.52 0.19
C MET A 1 -13.95 -6.16 -0.18
N ASP A 2 -14.56 -5.42 -1.10
CA ASP A 2 -14.09 -4.09 -1.53
C ASP A 2 -14.78 -3.00 -0.68
N THR A 3 -14.13 -2.63 0.42
CA THR A 3 -14.63 -1.64 1.39
C THR A 3 -14.77 -0.24 0.78
N LYS A 4 -13.90 0.11 -0.20
CA LYS A 4 -13.97 1.40 -0.90
C LYS A 4 -15.27 1.51 -1.72
N LYS A 5 -15.64 0.46 -2.46
CA LYS A 5 -16.92 0.41 -3.19
C LYS A 5 -18.11 0.42 -2.24
N LEU A 6 -18.00 -0.24 -1.09
CA LEU A 6 -19.06 -0.27 -0.10
C LEU A 6 -19.31 1.13 0.50
N ARG A 7 -18.24 1.87 0.86
CA ARG A 7 -18.33 3.27 1.33
C ARG A 7 -19.03 4.14 0.27
N GLN A 8 -18.60 4.04 -0.98
CA GLN A 8 -19.20 4.82 -2.07
C GLN A 8 -20.68 4.48 -2.27
N LYS A 9 -21.06 3.21 -2.12
CA LYS A 9 -22.47 2.79 -2.24
C LYS A 9 -23.34 3.31 -1.09
N LEU A 10 -22.79 3.32 0.14
CA LEU A 10 -23.49 3.90 1.29
C LEU A 10 -23.73 5.40 1.11
N LEU A 11 -22.72 6.14 0.66
CA LEU A 11 -22.86 7.56 0.32
C LEU A 11 -23.92 7.78 -0.76
N ASP A 12 -23.92 6.97 -1.84
CA ASP A 12 -24.94 7.06 -2.89
C ASP A 12 -26.36 6.82 -2.36
N LEU A 13 -26.55 5.82 -1.49
CA LEU A 13 -27.84 5.57 -0.84
C LEU A 13 -28.28 6.72 0.06
N ALA A 14 -27.35 7.30 0.82
CA ALA A 14 -27.59 8.44 1.70
C ALA A 14 -28.04 9.67 0.90
N ILE A 15 -27.27 10.03 -0.13
CA ILE A 15 -27.51 11.23 -0.94
C ILE A 15 -28.79 11.13 -1.77
N ARG A 16 -29.24 9.92 -2.13
CA ARG A 16 -30.49 9.68 -2.85
C ARG A 16 -31.71 9.45 -1.94
N GLY A 17 -31.57 9.61 -0.61
CA GLY A 17 -32.66 9.40 0.36
C GLY A 17 -33.14 7.94 0.45
N LYS A 18 -32.23 6.97 0.22
CA LYS A 18 -32.53 5.52 0.22
C LYS A 18 -31.90 4.79 1.43
N LEU A 19 -31.23 5.51 2.31
CA LEU A 19 -30.51 4.91 3.45
C LEU A 19 -31.39 4.73 4.69
N VAL A 20 -32.36 5.63 4.89
CA VAL A 20 -33.29 5.59 6.01
C VAL A 20 -34.73 5.78 5.53
N PRO A 21 -35.75 5.33 6.29
CA PRO A 21 -37.15 5.65 5.99
C PRO A 21 -37.41 7.15 6.08
N GLN A 22 -38.26 7.64 5.17
CA GLN A 22 -38.74 9.00 5.19
C GLN A 22 -39.94 9.14 6.15
N ASP A 23 -40.04 10.29 6.81
CA ASP A 23 -41.22 10.63 7.65
C ASP A 23 -41.99 11.77 6.95
N PRO A 24 -43.23 11.57 6.57
CA PRO A 24 -44.04 12.62 5.92
C PRO A 24 -44.37 13.80 6.85
N ASN A 25 -44.13 13.67 8.16
CA ASN A 25 -44.31 14.74 9.14
C ASN A 25 -43.07 15.61 9.30
N ASP A 26 -41.93 15.26 8.72
CA ASP A 26 -40.74 16.11 8.75
C ASP A 26 -41.03 17.43 8.02
N GLU A 27 -40.51 18.54 8.61
CA GLU A 27 -40.61 19.87 7.99
C GLU A 27 -39.90 19.86 6.62
N PRO A 28 -40.57 20.24 5.52
CA PRO A 28 -39.96 20.22 4.19
C PRO A 28 -38.67 21.06 4.12
N ALA A 29 -37.71 20.60 3.29
CA ALA A 29 -36.42 21.30 3.10
C ALA A 29 -36.57 22.74 2.59
N SER A 30 -37.68 23.07 1.90
CA SER A 30 -38.00 24.44 1.45
C SER A 30 -38.08 25.44 2.61
N GLU A 31 -38.59 25.03 3.78
CA GLU A 31 -38.66 25.88 4.97
C GLU A 31 -37.25 26.15 5.53
N LEU A 32 -36.40 25.15 5.59
CA LEU A 32 -35.00 25.30 5.97
C LEU A 32 -34.26 26.28 5.03
N LEU A 33 -34.42 26.11 3.72
CA LEU A 33 -33.81 27.00 2.71
C LEU A 33 -34.33 28.44 2.84
N SER A 34 -35.62 28.61 3.14
CA SER A 34 -36.22 29.93 3.39
C SER A 34 -35.61 30.59 4.62
N ARG A 35 -35.40 29.86 5.72
CA ARG A 35 -34.74 30.39 6.94
C ARG A 35 -33.28 30.78 6.65
N ILE A 36 -32.54 29.98 5.91
CA ILE A 36 -31.14 30.30 5.50
C ILE A 36 -31.11 31.61 4.70
N HIS A 37 -32.05 31.78 3.76
CA HIS A 37 -32.13 33.00 2.97
C HIS A 37 -32.46 34.22 3.85
N ALA A 38 -33.41 34.10 4.77
CA ALA A 38 -33.77 35.17 5.70
C ALA A 38 -32.57 35.58 6.61
N GLU A 39 -31.84 34.57 7.13
CA GLU A 39 -30.62 34.85 7.95
C GLU A 39 -29.54 35.56 7.12
N LYS A 40 -29.31 35.15 5.86
CA LYS A 40 -28.38 35.88 4.99
C LYS A 40 -28.75 37.35 4.80
N LEU A 41 -30.04 37.66 4.62
CA LEU A 41 -30.52 39.05 4.53
C LEU A 41 -30.27 39.80 5.82
N ALA A 42 -30.54 39.20 6.98
CA ALA A 42 -30.24 39.77 8.28
C ALA A 42 -28.73 40.01 8.50
N MET A 43 -27.86 39.08 8.02
CA MET A 43 -26.41 39.29 8.05
C MET A 43 -25.96 40.47 7.17
N VAL A 44 -26.64 40.73 6.06
CA VAL A 44 -26.37 41.91 5.22
C VAL A 44 -26.77 43.20 5.99
N GLU A 45 -27.91 43.20 6.68
CA GLU A 45 -28.34 44.33 7.49
C GLU A 45 -27.38 44.61 8.66
N ARG A 46 -26.81 43.55 9.27
CA ARG A 46 -25.79 43.67 10.33
C ARG A 46 -24.38 44.01 9.79
N GLY A 47 -24.20 44.05 8.47
CA GLY A 47 -22.90 44.35 7.84
C GLY A 47 -21.91 43.17 7.86
N GLU A 48 -22.34 41.96 8.21
CA GLU A 48 -21.54 40.73 8.23
C GLU A 48 -21.33 40.17 6.81
N LEU A 49 -22.31 40.36 5.94
CA LEU A 49 -22.25 40.02 4.50
C LEU A 49 -22.42 41.30 3.66
N LYS A 50 -21.85 41.27 2.45
CA LYS A 50 -22.04 42.36 1.48
C LYS A 50 -23.30 42.10 0.66
N PRO A 51 -24.07 43.13 0.25
CA PRO A 51 -25.26 42.97 -0.59
C PRO A 51 -25.01 42.15 -1.86
N LYS A 52 -23.79 42.22 -2.43
CA LYS A 52 -23.40 41.42 -3.61
C LYS A 52 -23.34 39.91 -3.34
N ASP A 53 -23.15 39.48 -2.09
CA ASP A 53 -22.98 38.07 -1.71
C ASP A 53 -24.35 37.34 -1.67
N VAL A 54 -25.46 38.12 -1.64
CA VAL A 54 -26.85 37.60 -1.67
C VAL A 54 -27.54 37.89 -2.99
N LYS A 55 -27.03 38.85 -3.78
CA LYS A 55 -27.67 39.35 -5.01
C LYS A 55 -27.95 38.24 -6.05
N ASN A 56 -27.06 37.25 -6.09
CA ASN A 56 -27.10 36.15 -7.07
C ASN A 56 -27.63 34.83 -6.47
N ASP A 57 -28.19 34.88 -5.27
CA ASP A 57 -28.81 33.69 -4.69
C ASP A 57 -29.99 33.23 -5.56
N THR A 58 -30.12 31.93 -5.67
CA THR A 58 -31.21 31.29 -6.41
C THR A 58 -32.05 30.40 -5.51
N VAL A 59 -33.29 30.24 -5.87
CA VAL A 59 -34.23 29.30 -5.25
C VAL A 59 -34.68 28.32 -6.32
N ILE A 60 -34.66 27.05 -5.95
CA ILE A 60 -35.14 25.97 -6.82
C ILE A 60 -36.48 25.50 -6.26
N TYR A 61 -37.48 25.38 -7.10
CA TYR A 61 -38.81 24.94 -6.75
C TYR A 61 -39.40 24.01 -7.84
N PHE A 62 -40.33 23.19 -7.48
CA PHE A 62 -41.04 22.32 -8.44
C PHE A 62 -42.23 23.05 -9.03
N GLY A 63 -42.32 23.07 -10.36
CA GLY A 63 -43.46 23.62 -11.10
C GLY A 63 -44.69 22.72 -11.00
N SER A 64 -45.82 23.20 -11.57
CA SER A 64 -47.07 22.41 -11.65
C SER A 64 -46.93 21.16 -12.54
N ASP A 65 -45.90 21.10 -13.37
CA ASP A 65 -45.50 19.96 -14.19
C ASP A 65 -44.59 18.97 -13.46
N GLY A 66 -44.27 19.24 -12.19
CA GLY A 66 -43.38 18.41 -11.38
C GLY A 66 -41.89 18.58 -11.69
N LEU A 67 -41.50 19.46 -12.61
CA LEU A 67 -40.10 19.71 -12.96
C LEU A 67 -39.47 20.77 -12.06
N PRO A 68 -38.14 20.67 -11.78
CA PRO A 68 -37.41 21.66 -11.01
C PRO A 68 -37.09 22.91 -11.85
N TYR A 69 -37.42 24.09 -11.31
CA TYR A 69 -37.15 25.39 -11.86
C TYR A 69 -36.27 26.23 -10.92
N GLU A 70 -35.24 26.86 -11.48
CA GLU A 70 -34.37 27.80 -10.76
C GLU A 70 -34.73 29.24 -11.09
N LYS A 71 -34.90 30.06 -10.07
CA LYS A 71 -35.09 31.52 -10.22
C LYS A 71 -34.24 32.28 -9.21
N ARG A 72 -34.00 33.55 -9.46
CA ARG A 72 -33.33 34.40 -8.47
C ARG A 72 -34.18 34.56 -7.22
N ALA A 73 -33.52 34.59 -6.06
CA ALA A 73 -34.20 34.74 -4.77
C ALA A 73 -34.87 36.13 -4.61
N ASP A 74 -34.36 37.17 -5.31
CA ASP A 74 -34.95 38.52 -5.33
C ASP A 74 -36.19 38.62 -6.26
N GLY A 75 -36.64 37.53 -6.84
CA GLY A 75 -37.78 37.44 -7.72
C GLY A 75 -37.58 38.05 -9.11
N LYS A 76 -36.40 38.56 -9.45
CA LYS A 76 -36.10 39.17 -10.74
C LYS A 76 -35.62 38.16 -11.76
N GLY A 77 -36.08 38.30 -12.99
CA GLY A 77 -35.73 37.41 -14.11
C GLY A 77 -36.71 36.26 -14.29
N GLU A 78 -36.55 35.54 -15.42
CA GLU A 78 -37.37 34.40 -15.75
C GLU A 78 -36.86 33.14 -15.02
N ALA A 79 -37.75 32.24 -14.67
CA ALA A 79 -37.42 30.93 -14.10
C ALA A 79 -36.89 30.03 -15.23
N LYS A 80 -35.77 29.34 -14.96
CA LYS A 80 -35.16 28.38 -15.87
C LYS A 80 -35.47 26.96 -15.41
N CYS A 81 -35.96 26.12 -16.31
CA CYS A 81 -36.06 24.67 -16.03
C CYS A 81 -34.62 24.08 -15.91
N VAL A 82 -34.37 23.35 -14.84
CA VAL A 82 -33.06 22.70 -14.55
C VAL A 82 -33.17 21.19 -14.48
N ALA A 83 -34.25 20.60 -15.03
CA ALA A 83 -34.49 19.17 -15.00
C ALA A 83 -33.33 18.35 -15.63
N ASP A 84 -32.73 18.85 -16.70
CA ASP A 84 -31.61 18.20 -17.38
C ASP A 84 -30.26 18.39 -16.64
N GLU A 85 -30.19 19.33 -15.67
CA GLU A 85 -28.98 19.64 -14.91
C GLU A 85 -28.89 18.88 -13.58
N VAL A 86 -30.05 18.48 -13.00
CA VAL A 86 -30.09 17.75 -11.75
C VAL A 86 -29.81 16.25 -11.97
N PRO A 87 -29.01 15.59 -11.14
CA PRO A 87 -28.49 14.25 -11.43
C PRO A 87 -29.50 13.12 -11.17
N PHE A 88 -30.60 13.38 -10.45
CA PHE A 88 -31.64 12.38 -10.12
C PHE A 88 -32.89 13.04 -9.54
N GLU A 89 -34.00 12.27 -9.47
CA GLU A 89 -35.24 12.68 -8.82
C GLU A 89 -35.11 12.66 -7.29
N LEU A 90 -35.70 13.65 -6.62
CA LEU A 90 -35.66 13.75 -5.17
C LEU A 90 -36.87 13.03 -4.53
N PRO A 91 -36.67 12.50 -3.30
CA PRO A 91 -37.81 12.09 -2.45
C PRO A 91 -38.71 13.26 -2.07
N GLN A 92 -39.93 12.92 -1.62
CA GLN A 92 -40.87 13.93 -1.13
C GLN A 92 -40.31 14.69 0.07
N GLY A 93 -40.53 16.00 0.13
CA GLY A 93 -40.04 16.87 1.20
C GLY A 93 -38.61 17.35 1.02
N TRP A 94 -37.86 16.77 0.07
CA TRP A 94 -36.52 17.23 -0.28
C TRP A 94 -36.58 18.39 -1.29
N ASN A 95 -35.49 19.18 -1.35
CA ASN A 95 -35.35 20.21 -2.38
C ASN A 95 -33.92 20.27 -2.90
N TRP A 96 -33.74 20.78 -4.11
CA TRP A 96 -32.42 21.12 -4.65
C TRP A 96 -31.98 22.50 -4.19
N ALA A 97 -30.67 22.67 -3.96
CA ALA A 97 -30.03 23.99 -3.78
C ALA A 97 -28.71 24.04 -4.52
N ARG A 98 -28.21 25.25 -4.80
CA ARG A 98 -26.81 25.45 -5.18
C ARG A 98 -25.96 25.49 -3.91
N LEU A 99 -24.75 24.89 -3.93
CA LEU A 99 -23.84 24.92 -2.76
C LEU A 99 -23.56 26.34 -2.27
N GLY A 100 -23.43 27.30 -3.20
CA GLY A 100 -23.17 28.70 -2.86
C GLY A 100 -24.23 29.37 -2.01
N VAL A 101 -25.46 28.84 -1.97
CA VAL A 101 -26.54 29.41 -1.18
C VAL A 101 -26.42 29.02 0.30
N LEU A 102 -25.75 27.90 0.61
CA LEU A 102 -25.76 27.26 1.93
C LEU A 102 -24.65 27.71 2.88
N GLY A 103 -23.64 28.43 2.39
CA GLY A 103 -22.52 28.88 3.20
C GLY A 103 -21.72 30.01 2.58
N ASP A 104 -20.86 30.64 3.37
CA ASP A 104 -19.92 31.66 2.91
C ASP A 104 -18.62 30.98 2.42
N TRP A 105 -18.51 30.86 1.12
CA TRP A 105 -17.41 30.20 0.42
C TRP A 105 -16.31 31.17 0.03
N LYS A 106 -15.09 30.97 0.56
CA LYS A 106 -13.92 31.80 0.24
C LYS A 106 -12.67 30.96 0.09
N SER A 107 -11.84 31.30 -0.88
CA SER A 107 -10.48 30.76 -0.98
C SER A 107 -9.58 31.39 0.08
N GLY A 108 -8.64 30.60 0.58
CA GLY A 108 -7.61 31.09 1.48
C GLY A 108 -6.56 31.94 0.78
N ALA A 109 -5.49 32.27 1.48
CA ALA A 109 -4.36 33.03 0.96
C ALA A 109 -3.02 32.48 1.46
N THR A 110 -1.95 32.73 0.70
CA THR A 110 -0.59 32.36 1.09
C THR A 110 0.21 33.62 1.40
N PRO A 111 0.58 33.86 2.67
CA PRO A 111 1.52 34.91 3.03
C PRO A 111 2.85 34.70 2.30
N LYS A 112 3.51 35.80 1.91
CA LYS A 112 4.76 35.75 1.13
C LYS A 112 5.85 35.01 1.91
N LYS A 113 6.35 33.91 1.37
CA LYS A 113 7.41 33.08 1.99
C LYS A 113 8.72 33.85 2.25
N SER A 114 9.00 34.89 1.45
CA SER A 114 10.18 35.74 1.62
C SER A 114 10.11 36.66 2.85
N GLN A 115 8.93 36.89 3.41
CA GLN A 115 8.72 37.68 4.64
C GLN A 115 8.66 36.73 5.84
N LYS A 116 9.80 36.55 6.50
CA LYS A 116 9.95 35.66 7.65
C LYS A 116 9.03 36.02 8.81
N GLU A 117 8.75 37.34 8.98
CA GLU A 117 7.86 37.91 10.00
C GLU A 117 6.42 37.36 9.92
N TYR A 118 5.99 36.81 8.78
CA TYR A 118 4.69 36.18 8.64
C TYR A 118 4.65 34.72 9.10
N HIS A 119 5.83 34.11 9.30
CA HIS A 119 5.93 32.66 9.58
C HIS A 119 6.68 32.34 10.88
N GLU A 120 7.80 33.04 11.17
CA GLU A 120 8.63 32.80 12.34
C GLU A 120 7.89 33.22 13.63
N GLY A 121 7.78 32.28 14.59
CA GLY A 121 7.03 32.50 15.84
C GLY A 121 5.51 32.50 15.68
N GLY A 122 4.99 32.01 14.56
CA GLY A 122 3.55 31.96 14.31
C GLY A 122 2.79 31.11 15.32
N THR A 123 1.60 31.57 15.69
CA THR A 123 0.68 30.92 16.63
C THR A 123 -0.63 30.50 15.97
N ILE A 124 -1.02 31.15 14.86
CA ILE A 124 -2.29 30.93 14.16
C ILE A 124 -2.15 29.73 13.21
N PRO A 125 -2.99 28.69 13.35
CA PRO A 125 -2.97 27.54 12.45
C PRO A 125 -3.19 27.95 10.99
N TRP A 126 -2.34 27.48 10.08
CA TRP A 126 -2.40 27.73 8.64
C TRP A 126 -2.31 26.42 7.86
N LEU A 127 -3.44 25.99 7.33
CA LEU A 127 -3.63 24.69 6.71
C LEU A 127 -3.27 24.72 5.22
N LEU A 128 -2.56 23.69 4.79
CA LEU A 128 -2.29 23.41 3.38
C LEU A 128 -3.21 22.29 2.87
N THR A 129 -3.45 22.23 1.57
CA THR A 129 -4.31 21.18 0.99
C THR A 129 -3.79 19.75 1.19
N GLY A 130 -2.48 19.59 1.47
CA GLY A 130 -1.88 18.31 1.86
C GLY A 130 -2.37 17.77 3.20
N ASP A 131 -2.78 18.66 4.11
CA ASP A 131 -3.25 18.32 5.46
C ASP A 131 -4.71 17.82 5.48
N LEU A 132 -5.44 17.94 4.37
CA LEU A 132 -6.80 17.44 4.24
C LEU A 132 -6.81 15.91 4.17
N ASN A 133 -7.66 15.28 4.97
CA ASN A 133 -7.68 13.84 5.22
C ASN A 133 -9.05 13.17 4.95
N ASP A 134 -9.99 13.88 4.32
CA ASP A 134 -11.39 13.44 4.13
C ASP A 134 -12.13 13.17 5.44
N GLY A 135 -11.80 13.91 6.50
CA GLY A 135 -12.33 13.76 7.86
C GLY A 135 -12.18 15.02 8.69
N HIS A 136 -12.22 14.85 10.00
CA HIS A 136 -12.04 15.92 10.98
C HIS A 136 -10.56 16.31 11.12
N ILE A 137 -10.29 17.61 11.27
CA ILE A 137 -8.96 18.20 11.39
C ILE A 137 -8.84 18.86 12.76
N SER A 138 -8.26 18.12 13.70
CA SER A 138 -8.03 18.55 15.09
C SER A 138 -6.65 19.18 15.31
N ALA A 139 -5.72 19.01 14.36
CA ALA A 139 -4.37 19.57 14.42
C ALA A 139 -3.91 20.08 13.06
N VAL A 140 -3.26 21.25 13.06
CA VAL A 140 -2.71 21.90 11.86
C VAL A 140 -1.20 22.12 12.08
N PRO A 141 -0.33 21.50 11.26
CA PRO A 141 1.13 21.51 11.51
C PRO A 141 1.79 22.86 11.25
N HIS A 142 1.26 23.65 10.31
CA HIS A 142 1.83 24.95 9.94
C HIS A 142 1.15 26.10 10.68
N LYS A 143 1.90 27.17 10.93
CA LYS A 143 1.40 28.36 11.61
C LYS A 143 1.88 29.63 10.92
N ILE A 144 1.10 30.70 11.08
CA ILE A 144 1.41 32.07 10.69
C ILE A 144 1.29 33.01 11.90
N THR A 145 1.84 34.20 11.77
CA THR A 145 1.80 35.22 12.83
C THR A 145 0.51 36.04 12.78
N GLU A 146 0.22 36.75 13.85
CA GLU A 146 -0.85 37.77 13.91
C GLU A 146 -0.65 38.87 12.87
N LEU A 147 0.62 39.25 12.58
CA LEU A 147 0.95 40.19 11.54
C LEU A 147 0.47 39.71 10.17
N ALA A 148 0.69 38.43 9.86
CA ALA A 148 0.20 37.83 8.62
C ALA A 148 -1.33 37.84 8.53
N LEU A 149 -2.03 37.63 9.66
CA LEU A 149 -3.50 37.70 9.70
C LEU A 149 -4.02 39.11 9.43
N GLN A 150 -3.31 40.15 9.88
CA GLN A 150 -3.70 41.55 9.74
C GLN A 150 -3.36 42.10 8.33
N GLU A 151 -2.20 41.78 7.78
CA GLU A 151 -1.69 42.37 6.55
C GLU A 151 -1.98 41.56 5.30
N CYS A 152 -2.21 40.24 5.43
CA CYS A 152 -2.52 39.37 4.29
C CYS A 152 -4.02 39.13 4.18
N SER A 153 -4.47 38.73 2.98
CA SER A 153 -5.89 38.37 2.73
C SER A 153 -6.26 37.00 3.28
N VAL A 154 -5.59 36.52 4.33
CA VAL A 154 -5.95 35.27 5.00
C VAL A 154 -7.20 35.47 5.86
N ARG A 155 -8.00 34.41 5.97
CA ARG A 155 -9.23 34.42 6.78
C ARG A 155 -9.13 33.33 7.84
N LEU A 156 -9.44 33.68 9.08
CA LEU A 156 -9.62 32.69 10.14
C LEU A 156 -11.01 32.05 9.98
N ASN A 157 -11.03 30.75 9.69
CA ASN A 157 -12.25 29.97 9.58
C ASN A 157 -12.55 29.33 10.95
N PRO A 158 -13.78 29.44 11.46
CA PRO A 158 -14.17 28.87 12.77
C PRO A 158 -14.27 27.34 12.73
N VAL A 159 -14.40 26.72 13.90
CA VAL A 159 -14.78 25.31 14.05
C VAL A 159 -16.07 25.03 13.27
N GLY A 160 -16.17 23.85 12.66
CA GLY A 160 -17.28 23.45 11.80
C GLY A 160 -17.20 23.95 10.35
N SER A 161 -16.16 24.75 10.01
CA SER A 161 -15.92 25.10 8.60
C SER A 161 -15.50 23.90 7.79
N ILE A 162 -16.04 23.79 6.57
CA ILE A 162 -15.72 22.73 5.63
C ILE A 162 -14.69 23.23 4.63
N LEU A 163 -13.68 22.43 4.37
CA LEU A 163 -12.56 22.75 3.49
C LEU A 163 -12.57 21.83 2.27
N VAL A 164 -12.28 22.40 1.08
CA VAL A 164 -12.18 21.67 -0.19
C VAL A 164 -10.89 22.06 -0.92
N ALA A 165 -10.05 21.09 -1.25
CA ALA A 165 -8.86 21.33 -2.06
C ALA A 165 -9.23 21.58 -3.53
N MET A 166 -8.67 22.64 -4.13
CA MET A 166 -8.98 23.09 -5.49
C MET A 166 -7.91 22.74 -6.51
N TYR A 167 -6.65 22.46 -6.10
CA TYR A 167 -5.51 22.36 -7.02
C TYR A 167 -4.70 21.07 -6.88
N GLY A 168 -4.14 20.61 -8.01
CA GLY A 168 -3.13 19.55 -8.09
C GLY A 168 -3.62 18.17 -7.69
N ALA A 169 -2.71 17.36 -7.19
CA ALA A 169 -2.98 15.97 -6.78
C ALA A 169 -3.96 15.83 -5.59
N THR A 170 -4.29 16.94 -4.93
CA THR A 170 -5.20 16.97 -3.77
C THR A 170 -6.63 17.39 -4.13
N ILE A 171 -6.93 17.68 -5.39
CA ILE A 171 -8.28 18.10 -5.83
C ILE A 171 -9.34 17.18 -5.23
N GLY A 172 -10.38 17.81 -4.70
CA GLY A 172 -11.51 17.11 -4.11
C GLY A 172 -11.25 16.52 -2.72
N LYS A 173 -10.04 16.63 -2.14
CA LYS A 173 -9.86 16.33 -0.71
C LYS A 173 -10.63 17.32 0.15
N ILE A 174 -11.19 16.83 1.24
CA ILE A 174 -12.13 17.57 2.07
C ILE A 174 -11.68 17.49 3.54
N GLY A 175 -12.15 18.43 4.36
CA GLY A 175 -11.98 18.38 5.81
C GLY A 175 -12.99 19.22 6.53
N ILE A 176 -13.29 18.87 7.80
CA ILE A 176 -14.03 19.70 8.76
C ILE A 176 -13.05 20.19 9.82
N LEU A 177 -13.05 21.47 10.11
CA LEU A 177 -12.21 22.04 11.15
C LEU A 177 -12.79 21.77 12.55
N ASP A 178 -12.02 21.10 13.41
CA ASP A 178 -12.27 20.99 14.85
C ASP A 178 -11.56 22.11 15.65
N VAL A 179 -10.66 22.84 15.00
CA VAL A 179 -9.95 24.00 15.54
C VAL A 179 -10.03 25.17 14.56
N PRO A 180 -10.08 26.43 15.01
CA PRO A 180 -10.03 27.57 14.11
C PRO A 180 -8.72 27.57 13.32
N ALA A 181 -8.79 27.76 11.99
CA ALA A 181 -7.60 27.78 11.14
C ALA A 181 -7.76 28.69 9.93
N THR A 182 -6.64 29.25 9.49
CA THR A 182 -6.50 29.88 8.18
C THR A 182 -6.11 28.84 7.13
N THR A 183 -6.26 29.14 5.84
CA THR A 183 -5.95 28.20 4.74
C THR A 183 -5.14 28.89 3.65
N ASN A 184 -4.40 28.09 2.84
CA ASN A 184 -3.74 28.61 1.67
C ASN A 184 -4.75 28.86 0.52
N GLN A 185 -4.31 29.53 -0.57
CA GLN A 185 -5.17 29.86 -1.71
C GLN A 185 -5.69 28.63 -2.48
N ALA A 186 -5.05 27.48 -2.32
CA ALA A 186 -5.46 26.23 -2.98
C ALA A 186 -6.62 25.53 -2.25
N CYS A 187 -7.04 26.05 -1.09
CA CYS A 187 -8.12 25.55 -0.29
C CYS A 187 -9.30 26.52 -0.31
N CYS A 188 -10.50 26.03 -0.64
CA CYS A 188 -11.76 26.75 -0.52
C CYS A 188 -12.42 26.37 0.80
N ALA A 189 -12.71 27.35 1.65
CA ALA A 189 -13.39 27.16 2.93
C ALA A 189 -14.85 27.61 2.83
N CYS A 190 -15.74 26.80 3.38
CA CYS A 190 -17.17 27.09 3.57
C CYS A 190 -17.47 27.27 5.06
N ILE A 191 -18.05 28.40 5.44
CA ILE A 191 -18.72 28.56 6.73
C ILE A 191 -20.21 28.39 6.45
N PRO A 192 -20.85 27.28 6.89
CA PRO A 192 -22.30 27.08 6.70
C PRO A 192 -23.10 28.18 7.40
N PHE A 193 -24.15 28.69 6.76
CA PHE A 193 -25.07 29.65 7.40
C PHE A 193 -25.97 29.00 8.45
N GLU A 194 -26.16 27.69 8.33
CA GLU A 194 -26.82 26.84 9.32
C GLU A 194 -25.86 25.72 9.70
N ILE A 195 -25.36 25.75 10.93
CA ILE A 195 -24.32 24.80 11.39
C ILE A 195 -24.78 23.35 11.36
N SER A 196 -26.08 23.08 11.51
CA SER A 196 -26.64 21.74 11.44
C SER A 196 -26.52 21.09 10.06
N LEU A 197 -26.16 21.87 9.03
CA LEU A 197 -25.88 21.36 7.68
C LEU A 197 -24.44 20.84 7.50
N THR A 198 -23.54 21.09 8.45
CA THR A 198 -22.10 20.78 8.29
C THR A 198 -21.87 19.33 7.88
N ASP A 199 -22.43 18.38 8.62
CA ASP A 199 -22.22 16.94 8.35
C ASP A 199 -22.88 16.51 7.04
N TRP A 200 -24.05 17.07 6.68
CA TRP A 200 -24.70 16.80 5.41
C TRP A 200 -23.87 17.32 4.23
N LEU A 201 -23.41 18.55 4.31
CA LEU A 201 -22.54 19.15 3.29
C LEU A 201 -21.24 18.36 3.12
N PHE A 202 -20.64 17.94 4.23
CA PHE A 202 -19.42 17.14 4.22
C PHE A 202 -19.63 15.78 3.52
N ASN A 203 -20.69 15.06 3.90
CA ASN A 203 -21.00 13.76 3.29
C ASN A 203 -21.35 13.88 1.79
N TRP A 204 -22.05 14.97 1.40
CA TRP A 204 -22.32 15.23 0.00
C TRP A 204 -21.02 15.54 -0.77
N LEU A 205 -20.10 16.33 -0.20
CA LEU A 205 -18.81 16.63 -0.82
C LEU A 205 -17.97 15.35 -0.96
N LEU A 206 -17.97 14.45 0.01
CA LEU A 206 -17.34 13.13 -0.11
C LEU A 206 -17.94 12.30 -1.24
N TYR A 207 -19.26 12.29 -1.36
CA TYR A 207 -19.96 11.64 -2.46
C TYR A 207 -19.56 12.24 -3.81
N TYR A 208 -19.48 13.56 -3.90
CA TYR A 208 -19.22 14.31 -5.14
C TYR A 208 -17.74 14.39 -5.52
N LYS A 209 -16.83 14.02 -4.62
CA LYS A 209 -15.37 14.08 -4.81
C LYS A 209 -14.88 13.49 -6.15
N PRO A 210 -15.31 12.29 -6.61
CA PRO A 210 -14.89 11.76 -7.91
C PRO A 210 -15.30 12.65 -9.10
N SER A 211 -16.38 13.44 -8.94
CA SER A 211 -16.81 14.42 -9.95
C SER A 211 -15.91 15.65 -9.95
N PHE A 212 -15.48 16.14 -8.79
CA PHE A 212 -14.50 17.22 -8.71
C PHE A 212 -13.16 16.82 -9.33
N GLU A 213 -12.70 15.60 -9.07
CA GLU A 213 -11.47 15.06 -9.68
C GLU A 213 -11.58 15.06 -11.22
N ARG A 214 -12.71 14.63 -11.79
CA ARG A 214 -12.96 14.65 -13.23
C ARG A 214 -13.02 16.07 -13.80
N LEU A 215 -13.70 16.99 -13.13
CA LEU A 215 -13.82 18.40 -13.54
C LEU A 215 -12.46 19.10 -13.52
N GLY A 216 -11.54 18.68 -12.67
CA GLY A 216 -10.19 19.20 -12.58
C GLY A 216 -9.25 18.79 -13.72
N LEU A 217 -9.54 17.74 -14.46
CA LEU A 217 -8.64 17.12 -15.46
C LEU A 217 -8.56 17.89 -16.81
N GLY A 218 -9.29 18.98 -16.99
CA GLY A 218 -9.41 19.69 -18.28
C GLY A 218 -8.27 20.63 -18.66
N GLY A 219 -7.14 20.71 -17.91
CA GLY A 219 -6.05 21.66 -18.17
C GLY A 219 -4.66 21.11 -17.90
N ALA A 220 -3.62 21.86 -18.29
CA ALA A 220 -2.20 21.52 -18.08
C ALA A 220 -1.82 21.34 -16.59
N GLN A 221 -2.55 22.00 -15.67
CA GLN A 221 -2.55 21.73 -14.24
C GLN A 221 -3.98 21.47 -13.79
N PRO A 222 -4.29 20.31 -13.16
CA PRO A 222 -5.60 20.03 -12.63
C PRO A 222 -6.04 21.11 -11.64
N ASN A 223 -7.24 21.70 -11.88
CA ASN A 223 -7.75 22.82 -11.11
C ASN A 223 -9.27 22.88 -11.16
N ILE A 224 -9.92 23.11 -10.03
CA ILE A 224 -11.33 23.52 -9.93
C ILE A 224 -11.40 24.90 -9.28
N SER A 225 -12.24 25.79 -9.81
CA SER A 225 -12.45 27.10 -9.20
C SER A 225 -13.50 27.05 -8.10
N ARG A 226 -13.49 28.05 -7.21
CA ARG A 226 -14.57 28.26 -6.25
C ARG A 226 -15.94 28.30 -6.95
N ASP A 227 -16.02 28.97 -8.09
CA ASP A 227 -17.27 29.15 -8.83
C ASP A 227 -17.81 27.82 -9.36
N ILE A 228 -16.93 26.89 -9.76
CA ILE A 228 -17.32 25.52 -10.09
C ILE A 228 -17.89 24.81 -8.85
N ILE A 229 -17.26 24.95 -7.68
CA ILE A 229 -17.75 24.33 -6.44
C ILE A 229 -19.13 24.87 -6.07
N VAL A 230 -19.27 26.19 -5.97
CA VAL A 230 -20.52 26.83 -5.50
C VAL A 230 -21.71 26.68 -6.45
N SER A 231 -21.46 26.41 -7.72
CA SER A 231 -22.48 26.18 -8.73
C SER A 231 -23.07 24.77 -8.73
N GLN A 232 -22.49 23.82 -7.98
CA GLN A 232 -23.01 22.44 -7.96
C GLN A 232 -24.35 22.35 -7.26
N PHE A 233 -25.23 21.46 -7.76
CA PHE A 233 -26.49 21.11 -7.12
C PHE A 233 -26.26 20.15 -5.95
N ILE A 234 -26.89 20.43 -4.84
CA ILE A 234 -26.94 19.55 -3.68
C ILE A 234 -28.39 19.26 -3.31
N PRO A 235 -28.75 17.98 -3.07
CA PRO A 235 -30.08 17.64 -2.54
C PRO A 235 -30.11 17.98 -1.04
N ILE A 236 -31.17 18.62 -0.59
CA ILE A 236 -31.37 18.98 0.81
C ILE A 236 -32.57 18.20 1.34
N PRO A 237 -32.36 17.26 2.26
CA PRO A 237 -33.44 16.59 2.99
C PRO A 237 -34.07 17.52 4.04
N PRO A 238 -35.26 17.17 4.55
CA PRO A 238 -35.76 17.69 5.82
C PRO A 238 -34.69 17.59 6.92
N LEU A 239 -34.54 18.59 7.77
CA LEU A 239 -33.46 18.65 8.77
C LEU A 239 -33.46 17.45 9.73
N ALA A 240 -34.64 16.95 10.12
CA ALA A 240 -34.76 15.75 10.94
C ALA A 240 -34.27 14.49 10.20
N GLU A 241 -34.57 14.38 8.90
CA GLU A 241 -34.10 13.28 8.05
C GLU A 241 -32.59 13.36 7.83
N GLN A 242 -32.01 14.57 7.63
CA GLN A 242 -30.55 14.75 7.55
C GLN A 242 -29.84 14.11 8.74
N ARG A 243 -30.32 14.38 9.97
CA ARG A 243 -29.76 13.79 11.19
C ARG A 243 -29.84 12.27 11.20
N ARG A 244 -31.01 11.70 10.85
CA ARG A 244 -31.17 10.25 10.75
C ARG A 244 -30.23 9.62 9.71
N ILE A 245 -30.04 10.26 8.55
CA ILE A 245 -29.12 9.80 7.51
C ILE A 245 -27.68 9.87 7.98
N VAL A 246 -27.24 10.98 8.56
CA VAL A 246 -25.88 11.18 9.06
C VAL A 246 -25.55 10.17 10.15
N ASP A 247 -26.47 9.97 11.12
CA ASP A 247 -26.31 8.97 12.18
C ASP A 247 -26.20 7.55 11.66
N ALA A 248 -27.07 7.17 10.71
CA ALA A 248 -27.04 5.84 10.08
C ALA A 248 -25.76 5.63 9.27
N LEU A 249 -25.37 6.64 8.48
CA LEU A 249 -24.16 6.60 7.67
C LEU A 249 -22.91 6.48 8.57
N GLY A 250 -22.82 7.24 9.65
CA GLY A 250 -21.75 7.17 10.63
C GLY A 250 -21.60 5.78 11.25
N LYS A 251 -22.72 5.15 11.64
CA LYS A 251 -22.73 3.76 12.15
C LYS A 251 -22.21 2.77 11.14
N TYR A 252 -22.66 2.83 9.87
CA TYR A 252 -22.20 1.91 8.83
C TYR A 252 -20.73 2.13 8.46
N LEU A 253 -20.27 3.39 8.40
CA LEU A 253 -18.87 3.69 8.13
C LEU A 253 -17.96 3.18 9.25
N ALA A 254 -18.37 3.34 10.52
CA ALA A 254 -17.63 2.80 11.66
C ALA A 254 -17.52 1.27 11.64
N LEU A 255 -18.57 0.56 11.18
CA LEU A 255 -18.51 -0.90 10.98
C LEU A 255 -17.48 -1.27 9.89
N ILE A 256 -17.42 -0.52 8.79
CA ILE A 256 -16.43 -0.75 7.74
C ILE A 256 -15.01 -0.49 8.27
N ASP A 257 -14.81 0.57 9.06
CA ASP A 257 -13.52 0.85 9.70
C ASP A 257 -13.09 -0.29 10.65
N GLY A 258 -14.07 -0.87 11.38
CA GLY A 258 -13.85 -2.06 12.21
C GLY A 258 -13.35 -3.24 11.37
N ILE A 259 -14.05 -3.57 10.29
CA ILE A 259 -13.70 -4.67 9.39
C ILE A 259 -12.30 -4.46 8.77
N GLU A 260 -11.95 -3.23 8.39
CA GLU A 260 -10.62 -2.92 7.83
C GLU A 260 -9.51 -3.12 8.88
N ARG A 261 -9.74 -2.71 10.14
CA ARG A 261 -8.79 -2.93 11.24
C ARG A 261 -8.63 -4.41 11.55
N ASP A 262 -9.73 -5.14 11.74
CA ASP A 262 -9.71 -6.57 12.05
C ASP A 262 -8.97 -7.37 10.96
N ARG A 263 -9.14 -6.96 9.69
CA ARG A 263 -8.42 -7.56 8.57
C ARG A 263 -6.92 -7.26 8.63
N ALA A 264 -6.52 -6.03 8.92
CA ALA A 264 -5.11 -5.65 9.06
C ALA A 264 -4.44 -6.39 10.24
N ASP A 265 -5.16 -6.56 11.36
CA ASP A 265 -4.70 -7.31 12.52
C ASP A 265 -4.54 -8.81 12.18
N LEU A 266 -5.50 -9.38 11.45
CA LEU A 266 -5.44 -10.76 10.98
C LEU A 266 -4.24 -10.99 10.04
N ASP A 267 -4.02 -10.10 9.07
CA ASP A 267 -2.87 -10.17 8.17
C ASP A 267 -1.54 -10.11 8.96
N GLY A 268 -1.48 -9.28 10.00
CA GLY A 268 -0.36 -9.20 10.93
C GLY A 268 -0.11 -10.51 11.70
N LEU A 269 -1.17 -11.12 12.25
CA LEU A 269 -1.11 -12.39 12.96
C LEU A 269 -0.69 -13.55 12.04
N ILE A 270 -1.21 -13.59 10.82
CA ILE A 270 -0.81 -14.57 9.80
C ILE A 270 0.68 -14.44 9.48
N ALA A 271 1.20 -13.24 9.31
CA ALA A 271 2.62 -13.03 9.07
C ALA A 271 3.49 -13.51 10.25
N GLN A 272 3.06 -13.23 11.49
CA GLN A 272 3.74 -13.73 12.69
C GLN A 272 3.71 -15.26 12.76
N LEU A 273 2.56 -15.89 12.48
CA LEU A 273 2.42 -17.35 12.46
C LEU A 273 3.35 -17.98 11.41
N LYS A 274 3.37 -17.45 10.18
CA LYS A 274 4.27 -17.93 9.10
C LYS A 274 5.74 -17.83 9.54
N SER A 275 6.12 -16.71 10.15
CA SER A 275 7.49 -16.53 10.67
C SER A 275 7.81 -17.55 11.78
N LYS A 276 6.87 -17.83 12.70
CA LYS A 276 7.08 -18.80 13.77
C LYS A 276 7.17 -20.23 13.24
N VAL A 277 6.34 -20.61 12.28
CA VAL A 277 6.41 -21.93 11.61
C VAL A 277 7.78 -22.14 10.96
N LEU A 278 8.30 -21.12 10.25
CA LEU A 278 9.62 -21.20 9.64
C LEU A 278 10.76 -21.27 10.69
N ASP A 279 10.66 -20.54 11.80
CA ASP A 279 11.63 -20.62 12.90
C ASP A 279 11.65 -22.02 13.54
N LEU A 280 10.48 -22.61 13.82
CA LEU A 280 10.36 -23.98 14.32
C LEU A 280 10.93 -24.99 13.32
N ALA A 281 10.68 -24.79 12.03
CA ALA A 281 11.19 -25.66 10.97
C ALA A 281 12.72 -25.74 10.97
N VAL A 282 13.40 -24.58 10.96
CA VAL A 282 14.87 -24.54 10.88
C VAL A 282 15.56 -24.98 12.17
N ARG A 283 14.83 -25.00 13.30
CA ARG A 283 15.31 -25.52 14.59
C ARG A 283 15.05 -27.02 14.79
N GLY A 284 14.28 -27.64 13.88
CA GLY A 284 13.86 -29.04 14.01
C GLY A 284 12.76 -29.27 15.05
N GLU A 285 11.95 -28.25 15.33
CA GLU A 285 10.87 -28.29 16.33
C GLU A 285 9.47 -28.40 15.66
N LEU A 286 9.39 -28.47 14.33
CA LEU A 286 8.11 -28.44 13.60
C LEU A 286 7.47 -29.83 13.43
N VAL A 287 8.27 -30.87 13.28
CA VAL A 287 7.84 -32.25 13.06
C VAL A 287 8.55 -33.19 14.03
N GLU A 288 7.98 -34.38 14.27
CA GLU A 288 8.64 -35.41 15.07
C GLU A 288 9.87 -35.98 14.33
N HIS A 289 10.92 -36.25 15.09
CA HIS A 289 12.14 -36.91 14.58
C HIS A 289 11.90 -38.42 14.49
N ASP A 290 12.30 -39.01 13.39
CA ASP A 290 12.31 -40.46 13.23
C ASP A 290 13.76 -40.99 13.40
N PRO A 291 14.05 -41.78 14.44
CA PRO A 291 15.38 -42.36 14.62
C PRO A 291 15.81 -43.32 13.49
N GLY A 292 14.86 -43.74 12.65
CA GLY A 292 15.13 -44.57 11.48
C GLY A 292 15.58 -43.78 10.24
N ASP A 293 15.48 -42.45 10.28
CA ASP A 293 15.95 -41.61 9.19
C ASP A 293 17.48 -41.69 9.04
N GLU A 294 17.96 -41.70 7.79
CA GLU A 294 19.39 -41.66 7.50
C GLU A 294 19.97 -40.34 7.99
N PRO A 295 20.99 -40.30 8.85
CA PRO A 295 21.56 -39.07 9.37
C PRO A 295 22.04 -38.12 8.27
N ALA A 296 21.90 -36.80 8.47
CA ALA A 296 22.32 -35.80 7.48
C ALA A 296 23.82 -35.87 7.13
N SER A 297 24.65 -36.43 8.00
CA SER A 297 26.08 -36.67 7.73
C SER A 297 26.30 -37.59 6.52
N GLU A 298 25.42 -38.60 6.32
CA GLU A 298 25.50 -39.51 5.17
C GLU A 298 25.08 -38.77 3.87
N LEU A 299 24.05 -37.94 3.93
CA LEU A 299 23.68 -37.06 2.80
C LEU A 299 24.84 -36.15 2.41
N LEU A 300 25.49 -35.51 3.37
CA LEU A 300 26.63 -34.63 3.13
C LEU A 300 27.85 -35.39 2.57
N ALA A 301 28.06 -36.64 3.02
CA ALA A 301 29.09 -37.51 2.47
C ALA A 301 28.80 -37.91 0.99
N ARG A 302 27.54 -38.21 0.65
CA ARG A 302 27.12 -38.47 -0.75
C ARG A 302 27.32 -37.24 -1.64
N ILE A 303 26.89 -36.06 -1.21
CA ILE A 303 27.08 -34.81 -1.97
C ILE A 303 28.56 -34.59 -2.26
N ARG A 304 29.41 -34.78 -1.26
CA ARG A 304 30.86 -34.66 -1.44
C ARG A 304 31.41 -35.71 -2.41
N GLY A 305 30.95 -36.97 -2.31
CA GLY A 305 31.33 -38.05 -3.24
C GLY A 305 30.96 -37.71 -4.68
N GLU A 306 29.75 -37.17 -4.91
CA GLU A 306 29.32 -36.74 -6.23
C GLU A 306 30.16 -35.56 -6.76
N LYS A 307 30.45 -34.54 -5.94
CA LYS A 307 31.35 -33.43 -6.32
C LYS A 307 32.74 -33.94 -6.75
N LEU A 308 33.32 -34.92 -6.06
CA LEU A 308 34.58 -35.53 -6.42
C LEU A 308 34.48 -36.31 -7.74
N ALA A 309 33.37 -37.03 -7.97
CA ALA A 309 33.11 -37.70 -9.24
C ALA A 309 32.94 -36.70 -10.39
N MET A 310 32.26 -35.58 -10.17
CA MET A 310 32.15 -34.47 -11.14
C MET A 310 33.53 -33.88 -11.49
N VAL A 311 34.42 -33.73 -10.52
CA VAL A 311 35.82 -33.35 -10.80
C VAL A 311 36.52 -34.36 -11.67
N GLY A 312 36.31 -35.66 -11.39
CA GLY A 312 36.87 -36.76 -12.22
C GLY A 312 36.33 -36.75 -13.66
N ARG A 313 35.07 -36.34 -13.88
CA ARG A 313 34.46 -36.19 -15.21
C ARG A 313 34.80 -34.84 -15.90
N GLY A 314 35.47 -33.93 -15.20
CA GLY A 314 35.80 -32.59 -15.73
C GLY A 314 34.66 -31.60 -15.70
N GLU A 315 33.54 -31.90 -15.03
CA GLU A 315 32.36 -31.04 -14.84
C GLU A 315 32.60 -29.97 -13.77
N LEU A 316 33.43 -30.27 -12.77
CA LEU A 316 33.90 -29.34 -11.74
C LEU A 316 35.43 -29.20 -11.78
N LYS A 317 35.93 -28.05 -11.33
CA LYS A 317 37.36 -27.83 -11.18
C LYS A 317 37.83 -28.32 -9.81
N PRO A 318 39.07 -28.87 -9.67
CA PRO A 318 39.59 -29.27 -8.35
C PRO A 318 39.53 -28.20 -7.28
N LYS A 319 39.58 -26.91 -7.63
CA LYS A 319 39.45 -25.81 -6.72
C LYS A 319 38.05 -25.70 -6.09
N ASP A 320 37.00 -26.17 -6.76
CA ASP A 320 35.61 -26.03 -6.31
C ASP A 320 35.25 -27.02 -5.19
N VAL A 321 36.11 -28.02 -4.95
CA VAL A 321 36.02 -28.99 -3.83
C VAL A 321 37.12 -28.82 -2.79
N LYS A 322 38.19 -28.08 -3.11
CA LYS A 322 39.34 -27.89 -2.19
C LYS A 322 38.99 -27.14 -0.89
N GLY A 323 37.95 -26.30 -0.95
CA GLY A 323 37.47 -25.53 0.20
C GLY A 323 36.39 -26.22 1.03
N ASP A 324 36.00 -27.45 0.66
CA ASP A 324 34.98 -28.18 1.41
C ASP A 324 35.47 -28.56 2.80
N THR A 325 34.59 -28.46 3.80
CA THR A 325 34.88 -28.72 5.20
C THR A 325 33.89 -29.72 5.79
N VAL A 326 34.25 -30.32 6.91
CA VAL A 326 33.34 -31.16 7.73
C VAL A 326 33.19 -30.52 9.09
N ILE A 327 31.96 -30.34 9.52
CA ILE A 327 31.61 -29.81 10.84
C ILE A 327 31.18 -30.97 11.74
N PHE A 328 31.74 -31.04 12.96
CA PHE A 328 31.50 -32.12 13.90
C PHE A 328 31.52 -31.62 15.35
N ALA A 329 30.94 -32.39 16.27
CA ALA A 329 31.02 -32.12 17.69
C ALA A 329 32.34 -32.69 18.24
N GLY A 330 33.09 -31.87 18.98
CA GLY A 330 34.27 -32.28 19.73
C GLY A 330 33.91 -33.07 21.00
N SER A 331 34.91 -33.66 21.67
CA SER A 331 34.72 -34.37 22.93
C SER A 331 34.28 -33.43 24.07
N ASP A 332 34.46 -32.14 23.91
CA ASP A 332 34.00 -31.07 24.81
C ASP A 332 32.58 -30.57 24.52
N GLY A 333 31.92 -31.16 23.51
CA GLY A 333 30.58 -30.77 23.06
C GLY A 333 30.54 -29.57 22.13
N LEU A 334 31.64 -28.87 21.91
CA LEU A 334 31.70 -27.71 21.01
C LEU A 334 31.75 -28.11 19.53
N ARG A 335 31.38 -27.22 18.65
CA ARG A 335 31.41 -27.46 17.19
C ARG A 335 32.75 -27.05 16.58
N TYR A 336 33.31 -27.97 15.81
CA TYR A 336 34.59 -27.82 15.12
C TYR A 336 34.40 -28.00 13.61
N GLU A 337 35.12 -27.23 12.82
CA GLU A 337 35.20 -27.31 11.38
C GLU A 337 36.63 -27.69 10.95
N LYS A 338 36.76 -28.70 10.09
CA LYS A 338 38.07 -29.09 9.52
C LYS A 338 37.96 -29.26 8.00
N PRO A 339 39.10 -29.10 7.25
CA PRO A 339 39.10 -29.42 5.83
C PRO A 339 38.68 -30.86 5.58
N ALA A 340 37.86 -31.04 4.55
CA ALA A 340 37.26 -32.33 4.25
C ALA A 340 38.26 -33.32 3.62
N ASP A 341 39.45 -32.85 3.16
CA ASP A 341 40.56 -33.70 2.68
C ASP A 341 41.39 -34.27 3.85
N GLY A 342 41.05 -33.93 5.08
CA GLY A 342 41.75 -34.37 6.28
C GLY A 342 43.07 -33.66 6.54
N LYS A 343 43.45 -32.67 5.72
CA LYS A 343 44.72 -31.92 5.87
C LYS A 343 44.45 -30.58 6.51
N GLY A 344 44.85 -30.42 7.76
CA GLY A 344 44.72 -29.18 8.52
C GLY A 344 44.15 -29.39 9.91
N GLU A 345 44.27 -28.36 10.75
CA GLU A 345 43.75 -28.38 12.11
C GLU A 345 42.26 -28.05 12.13
N ALA A 346 41.54 -28.63 13.07
CA ALA A 346 40.15 -28.31 13.33
C ALA A 346 40.03 -26.95 14.03
N LYS A 347 39.20 -26.07 13.51
CA LYS A 347 38.90 -24.75 14.10
C LYS A 347 37.58 -24.82 14.86
N CYS A 348 37.54 -24.33 16.11
CA CYS A 348 36.30 -24.16 16.82
C CYS A 348 35.46 -23.05 16.16
N ILE A 349 34.20 -23.38 15.85
CA ILE A 349 33.23 -22.47 15.21
C ILE A 349 31.99 -22.24 16.08
N GLU A 350 32.05 -22.56 17.38
CA GLU A 350 30.92 -22.47 18.30
C GLU A 350 30.26 -21.09 18.29
N VAL A 351 31.05 -20.02 18.17
CA VAL A 351 30.54 -18.64 18.08
C VAL A 351 29.76 -18.33 16.80
N GLU A 352 29.89 -19.16 15.76
CA GLU A 352 29.16 -19.05 14.51
C GLU A 352 27.83 -19.82 14.54
N ILE A 353 27.68 -20.78 15.47
CA ILE A 353 26.49 -21.63 15.60
C ILE A 353 25.34 -20.81 16.22
N PRO A 354 24.22 -20.64 15.51
CA PRO A 354 23.14 -19.77 15.99
C PRO A 354 22.23 -20.42 17.04
N PHE A 355 22.18 -21.77 17.09
CA PHE A 355 21.37 -22.58 18.01
C PHE A 355 21.78 -24.05 17.95
N GLU A 356 21.37 -24.83 18.93
CA GLU A 356 21.54 -26.29 18.92
C GLU A 356 20.59 -26.94 17.91
N ILE A 357 21.07 -27.98 17.22
CA ILE A 357 20.28 -28.78 16.28
C ILE A 357 19.99 -30.18 16.84
N PRO A 358 18.87 -30.82 16.43
CA PRO A 358 18.53 -32.17 16.87
C PRO A 358 19.57 -33.24 16.49
N GLU A 359 19.47 -34.39 17.16
CA GLU A 359 20.25 -35.57 16.77
C GLU A 359 19.91 -35.98 15.32
N GLY A 360 20.88 -36.48 14.59
CA GLY A 360 20.73 -36.79 13.16
C GLY A 360 20.89 -35.62 12.19
N TRP A 361 20.83 -34.35 12.68
CA TRP A 361 21.10 -33.18 11.89
C TRP A 361 22.59 -32.84 11.83
N SER A 362 23.00 -32.09 10.82
CA SER A 362 24.39 -31.63 10.66
C SER A 362 24.42 -30.17 10.19
N TRP A 363 25.45 -29.43 10.60
CA TRP A 363 25.75 -28.12 10.03
C TRP A 363 26.57 -28.26 8.75
N ALA A 364 26.28 -27.43 7.74
CA ALA A 364 27.07 -27.34 6.51
C ALA A 364 27.17 -25.89 6.01
N ARG A 365 28.23 -25.55 5.31
CA ARG A 365 28.36 -24.27 4.59
C ARG A 365 27.51 -24.31 3.32
N LEU A 366 26.73 -23.25 3.04
CA LEU A 366 25.88 -23.17 1.84
C LEU A 366 26.65 -23.46 0.55
N GLY A 367 27.84 -22.88 0.39
CA GLY A 367 28.66 -23.04 -0.82
C GLY A 367 29.11 -24.47 -1.11
N GLN A 368 29.04 -25.38 -0.12
CA GLN A 368 29.36 -26.80 -0.30
C GLN A 368 28.21 -27.61 -0.88
N LEU A 369 26.98 -27.10 -0.72
CA LEU A 369 25.73 -27.77 -1.07
C LEU A 369 25.26 -27.47 -2.49
N VAL A 370 25.75 -26.37 -3.08
CA VAL A 370 25.18 -25.82 -4.32
C VAL A 370 26.26 -25.43 -5.33
N ALA A 371 26.00 -25.67 -6.60
CA ALA A 371 26.65 -25.00 -7.71
C ALA A 371 25.96 -23.65 -7.95
N THR A 372 26.71 -22.60 -8.24
CA THR A 372 26.16 -21.26 -8.41
C THR A 372 26.39 -20.71 -9.80
N CYS A 373 25.40 -20.03 -10.36
CA CYS A 373 25.61 -19.25 -11.57
C CYS A 373 24.92 -17.87 -11.47
N GLY A 374 25.47 -16.90 -12.20
CA GLY A 374 24.86 -15.58 -12.36
C GLY A 374 24.16 -15.46 -13.70
N GLY A 375 23.14 -14.61 -13.73
CA GLY A 375 22.45 -14.33 -14.98
C GLY A 375 23.13 -13.26 -15.83
N LYS A 376 22.64 -13.15 -17.06
CA LYS A 376 23.02 -12.13 -18.04
C LYS A 376 21.78 -11.60 -18.76
N THR A 377 21.90 -10.40 -19.32
CA THR A 377 20.89 -9.83 -20.21
C THR A 377 21.46 -9.82 -21.62
N PRO A 378 20.91 -10.60 -22.56
CA PRO A 378 21.26 -10.50 -23.97
C PRO A 378 21.00 -9.10 -24.51
N SER A 379 21.68 -8.72 -25.60
CA SER A 379 21.49 -7.40 -26.22
C SER A 379 20.01 -7.16 -26.59
N LYS A 380 19.40 -6.16 -25.98
CA LYS A 380 18.00 -5.78 -26.28
C LYS A 380 17.82 -5.19 -27.68
N ALA A 381 18.91 -4.74 -28.32
CA ALA A 381 18.90 -4.23 -29.68
C ALA A 381 18.86 -5.34 -30.75
N ASN A 382 19.09 -6.60 -30.36
CA ASN A 382 19.00 -7.75 -31.26
C ASN A 382 17.66 -8.46 -31.05
N GLU A 383 16.69 -8.16 -31.88
CA GLU A 383 15.34 -8.72 -31.86
C GLU A 383 15.33 -10.25 -31.99
N ALA A 384 16.30 -10.84 -32.71
CA ALA A 384 16.42 -12.28 -32.86
C ALA A 384 16.64 -13.05 -31.55
N PHE A 385 17.02 -12.36 -30.46
CA PHE A 385 17.17 -12.98 -29.15
C PHE A 385 15.85 -13.00 -28.34
N TRP A 386 14.84 -12.22 -28.78
CA TRP A 386 13.63 -11.96 -28.01
C TRP A 386 12.34 -12.34 -28.73
N GLU A 387 12.32 -12.26 -30.06
CA GLU A 387 11.12 -12.56 -30.84
C GLU A 387 11.00 -14.06 -31.11
N GLY A 388 9.84 -14.63 -30.72
CA GLY A 388 9.52 -16.04 -30.92
C GLY A 388 9.60 -16.89 -29.65
N GLY A 389 10.26 -16.42 -28.61
CA GLY A 389 10.26 -17.03 -27.28
C GLY A 389 10.72 -18.50 -27.23
N GLY A 390 10.41 -19.17 -26.12
CA GLY A 390 10.60 -20.60 -25.91
C GLY A 390 11.43 -20.95 -24.67
N VAL A 391 12.41 -20.12 -24.29
CA VAL A 391 13.23 -20.30 -23.09
C VAL A 391 12.89 -19.23 -22.07
N PRO A 392 12.36 -19.55 -20.88
CA PRO A 392 12.04 -18.58 -19.85
C PRO A 392 13.27 -17.76 -19.44
N TRP A 393 13.11 -16.42 -19.35
CA TRP A 393 14.11 -15.49 -18.84
C TRP A 393 13.59 -14.78 -17.60
N ILE A 394 13.96 -15.30 -16.45
CA ILE A 394 13.43 -14.87 -15.16
C ILE A 394 14.10 -13.57 -14.70
N THR A 395 13.30 -12.67 -14.21
CA THR A 395 13.67 -11.37 -13.62
C THR A 395 13.10 -11.24 -12.21
N SER A 396 13.49 -10.17 -11.49
CA SER A 396 12.91 -9.89 -10.17
C SER A 396 11.38 -9.67 -10.19
N LYS A 397 10.79 -9.38 -11.35
CA LYS A 397 9.33 -9.21 -11.51
C LYS A 397 8.56 -10.53 -11.49
N ASP A 398 9.23 -11.62 -11.87
CA ASP A 398 8.66 -12.97 -11.91
C ASP A 398 8.69 -13.63 -10.51
N MET A 399 9.56 -13.16 -9.61
CA MET A 399 9.82 -13.73 -8.27
C MET A 399 8.71 -13.42 -7.25
N LYS A 400 7.45 -13.75 -7.58
CA LYS A 400 6.26 -13.50 -6.73
C LYS A 400 5.77 -14.75 -6.01
N GLU A 401 6.02 -15.90 -6.60
CA GLU A 401 5.60 -17.20 -6.10
C GLU A 401 6.82 -18.04 -5.71
N PRO A 402 6.70 -18.97 -4.76
CA PRO A 402 7.80 -19.82 -4.32
C PRO A 402 8.26 -20.84 -5.37
N GLU A 403 7.45 -21.12 -6.37
CA GLU A 403 7.73 -22.03 -7.47
C GLU A 403 7.44 -21.36 -8.81
N LEU A 404 8.38 -21.46 -9.76
CA LEU A 404 8.30 -20.80 -11.05
C LEU A 404 8.24 -21.82 -12.17
N PHE A 405 7.21 -21.77 -13.00
CA PHE A 405 6.98 -22.64 -14.15
C PHE A 405 7.21 -21.93 -15.50
N GLY A 406 7.66 -20.69 -15.48
CA GLY A 406 7.90 -19.84 -16.65
C GLY A 406 8.24 -18.41 -16.24
N SER A 407 8.23 -17.50 -17.18
CA SER A 407 8.49 -16.07 -16.99
C SER A 407 7.59 -15.22 -17.88
N GLN A 408 7.52 -13.91 -17.59
CA GLN A 408 6.79 -12.95 -18.44
C GLN A 408 7.48 -12.68 -19.77
N ILE A 409 8.80 -12.87 -19.82
CA ILE A 409 9.64 -12.64 -20.99
C ILE A 409 10.41 -13.92 -21.28
N GLU A 410 10.44 -14.31 -22.53
CA GLU A 410 11.17 -15.48 -23.00
C GLU A 410 12.27 -15.08 -23.98
N LEU A 411 13.31 -15.90 -24.07
CA LEU A 411 14.37 -15.80 -25.05
C LEU A 411 14.17 -16.87 -26.13
N THR A 412 14.68 -16.59 -27.31
CA THR A 412 14.90 -17.61 -28.30
C THR A 412 16.06 -18.53 -27.88
N GLU A 413 16.25 -19.68 -28.52
CA GLU A 413 17.43 -20.55 -28.29
C GLU A 413 18.74 -19.78 -28.52
N SER A 414 18.80 -18.91 -29.53
CA SER A 414 19.97 -18.06 -29.79
C SER A 414 20.20 -17.00 -28.71
N GLY A 415 19.12 -16.43 -28.14
CA GLY A 415 19.21 -15.52 -27.01
C GLY A 415 19.63 -16.23 -25.73
N ALA A 416 19.15 -17.44 -25.48
CA ALA A 416 19.51 -18.26 -24.34
C ALA A 416 20.99 -18.69 -24.37
N ALA A 417 21.54 -18.95 -25.55
CA ALA A 417 22.96 -19.29 -25.76
C ALA A 417 23.92 -18.15 -25.32
N GLU A 418 23.45 -16.88 -25.28
CA GLU A 418 24.23 -15.74 -24.80
C GLU A 418 24.26 -15.64 -23.26
N THR A 419 23.49 -16.45 -22.54
CA THR A 419 23.38 -16.45 -21.09
C THR A 419 23.67 -17.85 -20.53
N ASN A 420 23.46 -18.03 -19.24
CA ASN A 420 23.67 -19.30 -18.57
C ASN A 420 22.30 -19.99 -18.40
N MET A 421 22.22 -21.25 -18.86
CA MET A 421 21.09 -22.12 -18.56
C MET A 421 21.13 -22.56 -17.11
N VAL A 422 19.98 -22.52 -16.45
CA VAL A 422 19.76 -22.93 -15.07
C VAL A 422 18.87 -24.17 -15.05
N PRO A 423 19.36 -25.31 -14.54
CA PRO A 423 18.57 -26.53 -14.46
C PRO A 423 17.31 -26.38 -13.62
N ALA A 424 16.24 -27.12 -13.95
CA ALA A 424 15.06 -27.23 -13.12
C ALA A 424 15.42 -27.74 -11.70
N GLY A 425 14.74 -27.22 -10.68
CA GLY A 425 15.02 -27.54 -9.28
C GLY A 425 16.07 -26.64 -8.62
N SER A 426 16.61 -25.65 -9.33
CA SER A 426 17.53 -24.65 -8.74
C SER A 426 16.77 -23.64 -7.89
N VAL A 427 17.42 -23.14 -6.83
CA VAL A 427 16.91 -22.02 -6.02
C VAL A 427 17.43 -20.71 -6.60
N LEU A 428 16.50 -19.87 -7.02
CA LEU A 428 16.78 -18.54 -7.56
C LEU A 428 16.64 -17.50 -6.44
N MET A 429 17.54 -16.51 -6.42
CA MET A 429 17.53 -15.44 -5.43
C MET A 429 17.79 -14.10 -6.11
N VAL A 430 16.99 -13.09 -5.77
CA VAL A 430 17.25 -11.70 -6.16
C VAL A 430 18.38 -11.16 -5.29
N VAL A 431 19.51 -10.80 -5.92
CA VAL A 431 20.69 -10.30 -5.22
C VAL A 431 20.94 -8.81 -5.46
N ARG A 432 20.17 -8.18 -6.35
CA ARG A 432 20.28 -6.74 -6.64
C ARG A 432 18.91 -6.16 -7.00
N SER A 433 18.33 -5.38 -6.10
CA SER A 433 17.02 -4.71 -6.32
C SER A 433 16.68 -3.80 -5.15
N GLY A 434 15.89 -2.74 -5.38
CA GLY A 434 15.29 -1.92 -4.31
C GLY A 434 14.32 -2.70 -3.40
N ILE A 435 13.83 -3.88 -3.83
CA ILE A 435 12.95 -4.74 -3.01
C ILE A 435 13.67 -5.33 -1.80
N LEU A 436 15.01 -5.45 -1.86
CA LEU A 436 15.85 -5.99 -0.78
C LEU A 436 15.77 -5.20 0.53
N ARG A 437 15.30 -3.95 0.49
CA ARG A 437 14.96 -3.17 1.69
C ARG A 437 13.82 -3.79 2.51
N ARG A 438 12.94 -4.56 1.87
CA ARG A 438 11.73 -5.11 2.50
C ARG A 438 11.73 -6.62 2.62
N LEU A 439 12.16 -7.32 1.59
CA LEU A 439 12.17 -8.79 1.54
C LEU A 439 13.26 -9.30 0.60
N LEU A 440 13.64 -10.58 0.77
CA LEU A 440 14.56 -11.32 -0.07
C LEU A 440 13.75 -12.27 -0.97
N PRO A 441 13.49 -11.93 -2.25
CA PRO A 441 12.76 -12.83 -3.13
C PRO A 441 13.59 -14.07 -3.44
N VAL A 442 13.03 -15.24 -3.13
CA VAL A 442 13.60 -16.56 -3.44
C VAL A 442 12.52 -17.48 -4.00
N ALA A 443 12.88 -18.30 -4.98
CA ALA A 443 11.95 -19.26 -5.60
C ALA A 443 12.70 -20.46 -6.17
N ILE A 444 12.01 -21.57 -6.43
CA ILE A 444 12.53 -22.73 -7.13
C ILE A 444 12.01 -22.69 -8.57
N ASN A 445 12.89 -22.76 -9.58
CA ASN A 445 12.44 -22.98 -10.96
C ASN A 445 12.05 -24.45 -11.17
N ARG A 446 10.88 -24.68 -11.76
CA ARG A 446 10.36 -26.02 -12.06
C ARG A 446 10.60 -26.45 -13.52
N VAL A 447 11.10 -25.52 -14.31
CA VAL A 447 11.52 -25.76 -15.70
C VAL A 447 12.93 -25.20 -15.89
N GLU A 448 13.65 -25.74 -16.87
CA GLU A 448 14.93 -25.18 -17.28
C GLU A 448 14.73 -23.71 -17.72
N THR A 449 15.61 -22.83 -17.31
CA THR A 449 15.41 -21.37 -17.48
C THR A 449 16.72 -20.62 -17.60
N THR A 450 16.64 -19.35 -17.96
CA THR A 450 17.72 -18.38 -17.87
C THR A 450 17.33 -17.28 -16.87
N ILE A 451 18.29 -16.52 -16.37
CA ILE A 451 18.05 -15.45 -15.38
C ILE A 451 18.78 -14.17 -15.78
N ASN A 452 18.26 -13.01 -15.34
CA ASN A 452 18.93 -11.74 -15.55
C ASN A 452 20.09 -11.53 -14.55
N GLN A 453 20.88 -10.47 -14.74
CA GLN A 453 22.05 -10.15 -13.92
C GLN A 453 21.71 -9.78 -12.46
N ASP A 454 20.47 -9.50 -12.12
CA ASP A 454 20.03 -9.15 -10.78
C ASP A 454 19.70 -10.37 -9.90
N LEU A 455 19.75 -11.56 -10.52
CA LEU A 455 19.51 -12.85 -9.88
C LEU A 455 20.79 -13.70 -9.82
N LYS A 456 20.83 -14.57 -8.84
CA LYS A 456 21.74 -15.70 -8.73
C LYS A 456 20.93 -16.99 -8.66
N ALA A 457 21.44 -18.05 -9.29
CA ALA A 457 20.92 -19.39 -9.17
C ALA A 457 21.86 -20.25 -8.34
N MET A 458 21.27 -21.06 -7.48
CA MET A 458 21.92 -22.06 -6.63
C MET A 458 21.32 -23.43 -6.99
N THR A 459 22.05 -24.24 -7.72
CA THR A 459 21.66 -25.60 -8.09
C THR A 459 22.22 -26.56 -7.04
N PRO A 460 21.40 -27.18 -6.18
CA PRO A 460 21.90 -28.14 -5.21
C PRO A 460 22.53 -29.35 -5.90
N TYR A 461 23.63 -29.87 -5.35
CA TYR A 461 24.22 -31.14 -5.84
C TYR A 461 23.32 -32.34 -5.61
N ASP A 462 22.43 -32.26 -4.62
CA ASP A 462 21.26 -33.13 -4.45
C ASP A 462 19.98 -32.25 -4.52
N LEU A 463 19.21 -32.43 -5.59
CA LEU A 463 17.98 -31.61 -5.80
C LEU A 463 16.91 -31.79 -4.72
N GLY A 464 16.99 -32.84 -3.90
CA GLY A 464 16.16 -33.03 -2.72
C GLY A 464 16.29 -31.88 -1.70
N LEU A 465 17.44 -31.19 -1.71
CA LEU A 465 17.69 -30.02 -0.83
C LEU A 465 16.96 -28.75 -1.25
N SER A 466 16.43 -28.64 -2.49
CA SER A 466 15.85 -27.38 -2.99
C SER A 466 14.77 -26.81 -2.11
N GLY A 467 13.82 -27.65 -1.65
CA GLY A 467 12.74 -27.24 -0.75
C GLY A 467 13.26 -26.79 0.61
N TRP A 468 14.28 -27.47 1.14
CA TRP A 468 14.90 -27.12 2.40
C TRP A 468 15.67 -25.78 2.33
N LEU A 469 16.45 -25.59 1.26
CA LEU A 469 17.15 -24.30 1.03
C LEU A 469 16.17 -23.14 0.92
N LEU A 470 15.07 -23.32 0.17
CA LEU A 470 13.99 -22.31 0.12
C LEU A 470 13.42 -21.99 1.50
N THR A 471 13.20 -23.01 2.33
CA THR A 471 12.74 -22.88 3.71
C THR A 471 13.72 -22.06 4.55
N CYS A 472 15.03 -22.40 4.50
CA CYS A 472 16.07 -21.67 5.24
C CYS A 472 16.16 -20.20 4.81
N PHE A 473 16.12 -19.91 3.52
CA PHE A 473 16.19 -18.51 3.04
C PHE A 473 14.96 -17.69 3.43
N ASN A 474 13.77 -18.29 3.41
CA ASN A 474 12.56 -17.63 3.89
C ASN A 474 12.60 -17.41 5.42
N ALA A 475 13.04 -18.40 6.20
CA ALA A 475 13.17 -18.30 7.65
C ALA A 475 14.18 -17.20 8.04
N TRP A 476 15.25 -17.08 7.29
CA TRP A 476 16.35 -16.15 7.59
C TRP A 476 16.39 -14.92 6.68
N ASP A 477 15.29 -14.59 5.99
CA ASP A 477 15.18 -13.40 5.13
C ASP A 477 15.78 -12.15 5.78
N LYS A 478 15.31 -11.79 6.96
CA LYS A 478 15.79 -10.60 7.68
C LYS A 478 17.26 -10.71 8.10
N ARG A 479 17.69 -11.90 8.55
CA ARG A 479 19.09 -12.15 8.94
C ARG A 479 20.02 -11.99 7.74
N ILE A 480 19.68 -12.61 6.59
CA ILE A 480 20.48 -12.54 5.36
C ILE A 480 20.59 -11.09 4.88
N ARG A 481 19.46 -10.38 4.80
CA ARG A 481 19.45 -8.97 4.39
C ARG A 481 20.25 -8.06 5.33
N ASN A 482 20.25 -8.33 6.63
CA ASN A 482 21.02 -7.51 7.58
C ASN A 482 22.52 -7.84 7.58
N THR A 483 22.87 -9.12 7.41
CA THR A 483 24.26 -9.58 7.52
C THR A 483 25.05 -9.37 6.23
N TYR A 484 24.40 -9.58 5.08
CA TYR A 484 25.06 -9.57 3.76
C TYR A 484 24.61 -8.40 2.88
N HIS A 485 23.92 -7.41 3.44
CA HIS A 485 23.49 -6.23 2.73
C HIS A 485 24.66 -5.33 2.35
N LYS A 486 24.60 -4.79 1.15
CA LYS A 486 25.51 -3.76 0.66
C LYS A 486 24.73 -2.59 0.10
N ASP A 487 24.91 -1.44 0.72
CA ASP A 487 24.27 -0.20 0.26
C ASP A 487 24.79 0.17 -1.14
N GLY A 488 23.88 0.40 -2.06
CA GLY A 488 24.18 0.95 -3.37
C GLY A 488 23.63 2.36 -3.52
N THR A 489 24.32 3.20 -4.27
CA THR A 489 23.85 4.58 -4.55
C THR A 489 22.49 4.62 -5.23
N THR A 490 22.16 3.60 -6.00
CA THR A 490 20.89 3.51 -6.77
C THR A 490 20.06 2.31 -6.40
N VAL A 491 20.68 1.16 -6.09
CA VAL A 491 20.01 -0.12 -5.84
C VAL A 491 20.82 -0.92 -4.83
N ASP A 492 20.14 -1.48 -3.83
CA ASP A 492 20.75 -2.33 -2.81
C ASP A 492 21.12 -3.71 -3.39
N SER A 493 22.12 -4.36 -2.79
CA SER A 493 22.58 -5.68 -3.20
C SER A 493 22.91 -6.58 -2.00
N ILE A 494 23.00 -7.89 -2.26
CA ILE A 494 23.48 -8.90 -1.32
C ILE A 494 24.92 -9.27 -1.71
N GLU A 495 25.82 -9.32 -0.74
CA GLU A 495 27.17 -9.87 -0.89
C GLU A 495 27.10 -11.39 -0.99
N PHE A 496 26.72 -11.86 -2.20
CA PHE A 496 26.38 -13.26 -2.44
C PHE A 496 27.54 -14.21 -2.14
N ASP A 497 28.77 -13.86 -2.53
CA ASP A 497 29.95 -14.70 -2.30
C ASP A 497 30.24 -14.85 -0.81
N ALA A 498 30.06 -13.81 -0.01
CA ALA A 498 30.15 -13.88 1.45
C ALA A 498 29.04 -14.75 2.05
N MET A 499 27.82 -14.67 1.50
CA MET A 499 26.69 -15.49 1.94
C MET A 499 26.92 -17.00 1.72
N LEU A 500 27.72 -17.40 0.75
CA LEU A 500 28.06 -18.83 0.53
C LEU A 500 28.79 -19.46 1.71
N SER A 501 29.42 -18.67 2.59
CA SER A 501 30.03 -19.15 3.84
C SER A 501 29.01 -19.38 4.97
N MET A 502 27.72 -19.01 4.77
CA MET A 502 26.69 -19.15 5.77
C MET A 502 26.49 -20.60 6.18
N LEU A 503 26.36 -20.84 7.49
CA LEU A 503 26.02 -22.14 8.06
C LEU A 503 24.52 -22.40 7.92
N LEU A 504 24.19 -23.60 7.42
CA LEU A 504 22.82 -24.10 7.33
C LEU A 504 22.67 -25.37 8.17
N PRO A 505 21.59 -25.51 8.96
CA PRO A 505 21.24 -26.76 9.61
C PRO A 505 20.66 -27.71 8.54
N ILE A 506 21.14 -28.91 8.46
CA ILE A 506 20.73 -29.90 7.47
C ILE A 506 20.07 -31.07 8.20
N PRO A 507 18.74 -31.27 8.07
CA PRO A 507 18.04 -32.47 8.55
C PRO A 507 18.34 -33.70 7.70
N PRO A 508 18.02 -34.89 8.19
CA PRO A 508 17.82 -36.08 7.37
C PRO A 508 16.91 -35.79 6.17
N LEU A 509 17.21 -36.33 4.98
CA LEU A 509 16.47 -35.98 3.74
C LEU A 509 14.98 -36.31 3.85
N ALA A 510 14.60 -37.41 4.51
CA ALA A 510 13.20 -37.76 4.73
C ALA A 510 12.50 -36.75 5.65
N GLU A 511 13.20 -36.26 6.69
CA GLU A 511 12.69 -35.24 7.59
C GLU A 511 12.52 -33.89 6.88
N GLN A 512 13.44 -33.51 5.98
CA GLN A 512 13.27 -32.31 5.14
C GLN A 512 11.95 -32.35 4.36
N CYS A 513 11.59 -33.49 3.79
CA CYS A 513 10.33 -33.65 3.07
C CYS A 513 9.13 -33.47 4.00
N ARG A 514 9.16 -34.08 5.22
CA ARG A 514 8.09 -33.90 6.21
C ARG A 514 7.94 -32.44 6.66
N ILE A 515 9.05 -31.75 6.91
CA ILE A 515 9.06 -30.34 7.29
C ILE A 515 8.47 -29.46 6.19
N VAL A 516 8.92 -29.63 4.94
CA VAL A 516 8.43 -28.86 3.79
C VAL A 516 6.93 -29.04 3.58
N GLU A 517 6.43 -30.28 3.74
CA GLU A 517 4.99 -30.58 3.62
C GLU A 517 4.18 -29.97 4.77
N ALA A 518 4.69 -30.04 5.99
CA ALA A 518 4.06 -29.39 7.15
C ALA A 518 3.97 -27.88 6.99
N ILE A 519 5.01 -27.21 6.47
CA ILE A 519 5.01 -25.78 6.15
C ILE A 519 3.95 -25.47 5.09
N LYS A 520 3.89 -26.24 3.99
CA LYS A 520 2.87 -26.06 2.94
C LYS A 520 1.46 -26.17 3.50
N THR A 521 1.22 -27.18 4.33
CA THR A 521 -0.07 -27.39 4.99
C THR A 521 -0.44 -26.20 5.87
N ALA A 522 0.48 -25.75 6.73
CA ALA A 522 0.27 -24.59 7.61
C ALA A 522 0.00 -23.30 6.80
N PHE A 523 0.73 -23.07 5.71
CA PHE A 523 0.56 -21.86 4.89
C PHE A 523 -0.74 -21.89 4.08
N ASN A 524 -1.16 -23.06 3.59
CA ASN A 524 -2.44 -23.21 2.89
C ASN A 524 -3.63 -22.91 3.82
N LEU A 525 -3.57 -23.31 5.09
CA LEU A 525 -4.59 -22.98 6.09
C LEU A 525 -4.69 -21.46 6.38
N THR A 526 -3.64 -20.70 6.12
CA THR A 526 -3.63 -19.24 6.34
C THR A 526 -4.06 -18.42 5.11
N ASN A 527 -4.29 -19.06 3.96
CA ASN A 527 -4.73 -18.43 2.71
C ASN A 527 -6.26 -18.52 2.51
N LEU A 528 -7.03 -18.88 3.55
CA LEU A 528 -8.50 -18.93 3.58
C LEU A 528 -9.15 -17.48 3.60
#